data_d477e661177280110816f70fb58c3568
#
_entry.id   d477e661177280110816f70fb58c3568
#
_cell.length_a   1.000
_cell.length_b   1.000
_cell.length_c   1.000
_cell.angle_alpha   90.00
_cell.angle_beta   90.00
_cell.angle_gamma   90.00
#
_symmetry.space_group_name_H-M   'P 1'
#
loop_
_entity.id
_entity.type
_entity.pdbx_description
1 polymer ?
#
loop_
_entity_poly.entity_id
_entity_poly.type
_entity_poly.pdbx_seq_one_letter_code
_entity_poly.pdbx_strand_id
1 'polypeptide(L)'
;SDVCSSDLVFGNIAKLGTDGIPQLLFYLSGNAVWSYFASCLNGNVATFTSNARLFGKVYFPRLTVPISNVLCSVIRFGIQMLLVVILLGYYIWKGAVSPHWEALLLIFLLLLWLGCMGMGVGILISSVTTKYRDLSVMVGFGMSLWMYGTPVVYPMSILPEGILKKIILLNPVTAPMEMFRYILLGEGNILPVSIGVSLLFTILVMLGGIVVFNKVERTFMDTV
;
A
#
# COMPACT_ATOMS: atom_id res chain seq x y z
N SER A 1 -23.49 7.76 31.19
CA SER A 1 -24.38 6.94 30.36
C SER A 1 -23.97 6.92 28.86
N ASP A 2 -23.35 7.96 28.35
CA ASP A 2 -23.07 8.09 26.90
C ASP A 2 -21.73 7.46 26.45
N VAL A 3 -20.83 7.15 27.36
CA VAL A 3 -19.56 6.46 27.07
C VAL A 3 -19.80 4.96 26.81
N CYS A 4 -20.86 4.39 27.38
CA CYS A 4 -21.20 2.98 27.22
C CYS A 4 -21.86 2.64 25.86
N SER A 5 -22.49 3.63 25.19
CA SER A 5 -23.17 3.40 23.92
C SER A 5 -22.22 3.38 22.72
N SER A 6 -21.14 4.14 22.76
CA SER A 6 -20.12 4.11 21.71
C SER A 6 -19.31 2.80 21.73
N ASP A 7 -18.99 2.25 22.92
CA ASP A 7 -18.34 0.95 23.05
C ASP A 7 -19.25 -0.22 22.60
N LEU A 8 -20.58 -0.08 22.80
CA LEU A 8 -21.55 -1.09 22.35
C LEU A 8 -21.78 -1.06 20.82
N VAL A 9 -21.76 0.09 20.19
CA VAL A 9 -21.96 0.22 18.74
C VAL A 9 -20.70 -0.25 18.00
N PHE A 10 -19.51 0.08 18.47
CA PHE A 10 -18.25 -0.37 17.85
C PHE A 10 -17.84 -1.78 18.29
N GLY A 11 -18.14 -2.21 19.50
CA GLY A 11 -17.76 -3.54 20.02
C GLY A 11 -18.64 -4.68 19.54
N ASN A 12 -19.93 -4.45 19.28
CA ASN A 12 -20.88 -5.48 18.87
C ASN A 12 -21.09 -5.60 17.34
N ILE A 13 -20.85 -4.56 16.57
CA ILE A 13 -20.99 -4.60 15.10
C ILE A 13 -19.75 -5.19 14.44
N ALA A 14 -18.57 -5.08 15.06
CA ALA A 14 -17.34 -5.68 14.58
C ALA A 14 -16.81 -6.73 15.58
N LYS A 15 -17.45 -7.87 15.69
CA LYS A 15 -16.90 -9.09 16.31
C LYS A 15 -15.71 -9.70 15.51
N LEU A 16 -15.05 -8.91 14.70
CA LEU A 16 -13.76 -9.23 14.13
C LEU A 16 -12.73 -9.03 15.25
N GLY A 17 -12.26 -10.12 15.84
CA GLY A 17 -11.16 -10.06 16.81
C GLY A 17 -10.00 -9.28 16.20
N THR A 18 -9.39 -8.40 16.96
CA THR A 18 -8.24 -7.57 16.53
C THR A 18 -7.01 -7.92 17.35
N ASP A 19 -6.88 -9.20 17.73
CA ASP A 19 -5.74 -9.76 18.51
C ASP A 19 -5.38 -8.93 19.78
N GLY A 20 -6.42 -8.37 20.46
CA GLY A 20 -6.22 -7.54 21.65
C GLY A 20 -5.90 -6.06 21.39
N ILE A 21 -5.69 -5.67 20.15
CA ILE A 21 -5.40 -4.28 19.77
C ILE A 21 -6.71 -3.49 19.64
N PRO A 22 -6.74 -2.18 20.05
CA PRO A 22 -7.88 -1.31 19.82
C PRO A 22 -8.25 -1.24 18.33
N GLN A 23 -9.49 -1.58 17.99
CA GLN A 23 -9.98 -1.71 16.61
C GLN A 23 -9.69 -0.48 15.77
N LEU A 24 -9.90 0.71 16.32
CA LEU A 24 -9.67 1.98 15.62
C LEU A 24 -8.20 2.10 15.16
N LEU A 25 -7.25 1.76 16.04
CA LEU A 25 -5.82 1.85 15.74
C LEU A 25 -5.41 0.80 14.70
N PHE A 26 -5.98 -0.41 14.78
CA PHE A 26 -5.76 -1.48 13.82
C PHE A 26 -6.22 -1.09 12.41
N TYR A 27 -7.42 -0.53 12.28
CA TYR A 27 -7.96 -0.11 10.97
C TYR A 27 -7.23 1.10 10.40
N LEU A 28 -6.89 2.09 11.24
CA LEU A 28 -6.19 3.28 10.77
C LEU A 28 -4.77 2.97 10.32
N SER A 29 -4.04 2.11 11.03
CA SER A 29 -2.70 1.68 10.63
C SER A 29 -2.72 0.91 9.30
N GLY A 30 -3.64 -0.04 9.15
CA GLY A 30 -3.83 -0.78 7.91
C GLY A 30 -4.23 0.11 6.73
N ASN A 31 -5.20 1.02 6.96
CA ASN A 31 -5.65 1.97 5.94
C ASN A 31 -4.55 2.96 5.53
N ALA A 32 -3.68 3.39 6.44
CA ALA A 32 -2.56 4.27 6.12
C ALA A 32 -1.58 3.62 5.13
N VAL A 33 -1.19 2.38 5.39
CA VAL A 33 -0.29 1.60 4.51
C VAL A 33 -0.94 1.34 3.16
N TRP A 34 -2.22 0.93 3.14
CA TRP A 34 -2.95 0.70 1.91
C TRP A 34 -3.11 1.97 1.08
N SER A 35 -3.49 3.09 1.71
CA SER A 35 -3.65 4.39 1.04
C SER A 35 -2.34 4.88 0.43
N TYR A 36 -1.22 4.63 1.09
CA TYR A 36 0.10 4.95 0.56
C TYR A 36 0.39 4.13 -0.72
N PHE A 37 0.23 2.80 -0.66
CA PHE A 37 0.41 1.92 -1.81
C PHE A 37 -0.51 2.32 -2.96
N ALA A 38 -1.81 2.52 -2.69
CA ALA A 38 -2.80 2.92 -3.68
C ALA A 38 -2.47 4.29 -4.30
N SER A 39 -1.97 5.25 -3.51
CA SER A 39 -1.55 6.56 -4.00
C SER A 39 -0.33 6.45 -4.92
N CYS A 40 0.67 5.63 -4.57
CA CYS A 40 1.83 5.38 -5.42
C CYS A 40 1.42 4.73 -6.75
N LEU A 41 0.53 3.74 -6.71
CA LEU A 41 0.05 3.06 -7.90
C LEU A 41 -0.78 4.00 -8.79
N ASN A 42 -1.84 4.60 -8.25
CA ASN A 42 -2.76 5.45 -9.00
C ASN A 42 -2.06 6.71 -9.57
N GLY A 43 -1.12 7.30 -8.82
CA GLY A 43 -0.30 8.41 -9.30
C GLY A 43 0.52 8.04 -10.53
N ASN A 44 0.94 6.79 -10.63
CA ASN A 44 1.74 6.30 -11.74
C ASN A 44 0.92 5.73 -12.91
N VAL A 45 -0.32 5.30 -12.70
CA VAL A 45 -1.22 4.84 -13.77
C VAL A 45 -1.46 5.92 -14.83
N ALA A 46 -1.57 7.19 -14.42
CA ALA A 46 -1.82 8.31 -15.32
C ALA A 46 -0.54 8.96 -15.88
N THR A 47 0.65 8.43 -15.58
CA THR A 47 1.93 9.07 -15.92
C THR A 47 2.05 9.41 -17.41
N PHE A 48 1.78 8.47 -18.31
CA PHE A 48 1.89 8.70 -19.75
C PHE A 48 0.76 9.59 -20.30
N THR A 49 -0.45 9.40 -19.82
CA THR A 49 -1.63 10.14 -20.33
C THR A 49 -1.63 11.60 -19.85
N SER A 50 -1.33 11.86 -18.58
CA SER A 50 -1.35 13.21 -18.00
C SER A 50 -0.15 14.06 -18.45
N ASN A 51 0.99 13.45 -18.73
CA ASN A 51 2.24 14.15 -19.04
C ASN A 51 2.65 14.05 -20.52
N ALA A 52 1.77 13.56 -21.40
CA ALA A 52 2.05 13.40 -22.83
C ALA A 52 2.57 14.71 -23.49
N ARG A 53 2.00 15.86 -23.09
CA ARG A 53 2.42 17.18 -23.61
C ARG A 53 3.80 17.62 -23.14
N LEU A 54 4.23 17.20 -21.97
CA LEU A 54 5.55 17.51 -21.41
C LEU A 54 6.64 16.67 -22.07
N PHE A 55 6.35 15.40 -22.32
CA PHE A 55 7.30 14.46 -22.92
C PHE A 55 7.67 14.78 -24.36
N GLY A 56 6.82 15.53 -25.09
CA GLY A 56 7.09 15.97 -26.47
C GLY A 56 7.85 17.29 -26.61
N LYS A 57 7.96 18.11 -25.53
CA LYS A 57 8.49 19.47 -25.65
C LYS A 57 9.84 19.71 -24.96
N VAL A 58 10.20 18.90 -23.98
CA VAL A 58 11.40 19.12 -23.17
C VAL A 58 12.18 17.83 -23.04
N TYR A 59 13.49 17.87 -23.28
CA TYR A 59 14.39 16.76 -22.97
C TYR A 59 14.54 16.65 -21.45
N PHE A 60 13.78 15.73 -20.87
CA PHE A 60 13.66 15.56 -19.43
C PHE A 60 13.74 14.08 -19.07
N PRO A 61 14.46 13.68 -18.00
CA PRO A 61 14.49 12.30 -17.55
C PRO A 61 13.08 11.88 -17.14
N ARG A 62 12.39 11.14 -18.00
CA ARG A 62 10.95 10.84 -17.84
C ARG A 62 10.62 10.04 -16.60
N LEU A 63 11.59 9.26 -16.05
CA LEU A 63 11.47 8.55 -14.78
C LEU A 63 11.29 9.48 -13.58
N THR A 64 11.62 10.78 -13.71
CA THR A 64 11.43 11.76 -12.64
C THR A 64 9.96 11.91 -12.27
N VAL A 65 9.03 11.77 -13.22
CA VAL A 65 7.59 11.87 -12.95
C VAL A 65 7.10 10.73 -12.04
N PRO A 66 7.35 9.44 -12.34
CA PRO A 66 7.02 8.35 -11.42
C PRO A 66 7.63 8.50 -10.03
N ILE A 67 8.89 8.92 -9.94
CA ILE A 67 9.57 9.13 -8.67
C ILE A 67 8.93 10.27 -7.88
N SER A 68 8.60 11.38 -8.54
CA SER A 68 7.94 12.52 -7.88
C SER A 68 6.55 12.16 -7.33
N ASN A 69 5.79 11.32 -8.04
CA ASN A 69 4.50 10.81 -7.58
C ASN A 69 4.64 9.98 -6.28
N VAL A 70 5.68 9.14 -6.20
CA VAL A 70 5.97 8.38 -4.99
C VAL A 70 6.35 9.32 -3.84
N LEU A 71 7.21 10.32 -4.07
CA LEU A 71 7.60 11.30 -3.04
C LEU A 71 6.39 12.11 -2.54
N CYS A 72 5.51 12.55 -3.44
CA CYS A 72 4.26 13.22 -3.04
C CYS A 72 3.36 12.30 -2.20
N SER A 73 3.35 10.99 -2.49
CA SER A 73 2.58 10.01 -1.72
C SER A 73 3.15 9.81 -0.32
N VAL A 74 4.48 9.94 -0.12
CA VAL A 74 5.11 9.93 1.21
C VAL A 74 4.61 11.09 2.07
N ILE A 75 4.44 12.27 1.50
CA ILE A 75 3.92 13.44 2.25
C ILE A 75 2.48 13.17 2.72
N ARG A 76 1.63 12.62 1.85
CA ARG A 76 0.25 12.25 2.21
C ARG A 76 0.23 11.19 3.31
N PHE A 77 1.09 10.18 3.20
CA PHE A 77 1.28 9.16 4.22
C PHE A 77 1.71 9.78 5.56
N GLY A 78 2.65 10.74 5.54
CA GLY A 78 3.11 11.45 6.74
C GLY A 78 1.98 12.15 7.49
N ILE A 79 1.07 12.83 6.77
CA ILE A 79 -0.12 13.46 7.37
C ILE A 79 -1.03 12.41 8.02
N GLN A 80 -1.25 11.27 7.35
CA GLN A 80 -2.09 10.19 7.87
C GLN A 80 -1.42 9.50 9.06
N MET A 81 -0.09 9.32 9.02
CA MET A 81 0.69 8.77 10.13
C MET A 81 0.68 9.66 11.37
N LEU A 82 0.58 10.98 11.22
CA LEU A 82 0.47 11.88 12.36
C LEU A 82 -0.77 11.54 13.22
N LEU A 83 -1.89 11.26 12.58
CA LEU A 83 -3.11 10.82 13.27
C LEU A 83 -2.91 9.46 13.95
N VAL A 84 -2.28 8.50 13.27
CA VAL A 84 -1.97 7.19 13.84
C VAL A 84 -1.05 7.31 15.06
N VAL A 85 -0.02 8.17 15.00
CA VAL A 85 0.93 8.41 16.11
C VAL A 85 0.25 9.05 17.31
N ILE A 86 -0.66 10.01 17.11
CA ILE A 86 -1.43 10.63 18.21
C ILE A 86 -2.26 9.56 18.93
N LEU A 87 -2.97 8.72 18.20
CA LEU A 87 -3.76 7.63 18.77
C LEU A 87 -2.88 6.57 19.43
N LEU A 88 -1.76 6.22 18.79
CA LEU A 88 -0.78 5.30 19.36
C LEU A 88 -0.29 5.81 20.72
N GLY A 89 0.08 7.09 20.85
CA GLY A 89 0.49 7.72 22.11
C GLY A 89 -0.58 7.61 23.20
N TYR A 90 -1.85 7.84 22.84
CA TYR A 90 -2.97 7.68 23.77
C TYR A 90 -3.13 6.23 24.26
N TYR A 91 -3.01 5.24 23.36
CA TYR A 91 -3.14 3.82 23.73
C TYR A 91 -1.91 3.27 24.45
N ILE A 92 -0.70 3.79 24.19
CA ILE A 92 0.50 3.48 24.98
C ILE A 92 0.33 3.98 26.41
N TRP A 93 -0.20 5.19 26.58
CA TRP A 93 -0.48 5.73 27.92
C TRP A 93 -1.48 4.87 28.70
N LYS A 94 -2.45 4.24 28.00
CA LYS A 94 -3.37 3.26 28.60
C LYS A 94 -2.76 1.86 28.80
N GLY A 95 -1.55 1.61 28.36
CA GLY A 95 -0.89 0.29 28.45
C GLY A 95 -1.45 -0.78 27.53
N ALA A 96 -2.19 -0.38 26.48
CA ALA A 96 -2.87 -1.32 25.58
C ALA A 96 -1.99 -1.79 24.38
N VAL A 97 -0.86 -1.13 24.12
CA VAL A 97 0.01 -1.41 22.95
C VAL A 97 1.47 -1.22 23.33
N SER A 98 2.34 -2.11 22.88
CA SER A 98 3.79 -2.05 23.10
C SER A 98 4.55 -2.02 21.75
N PRO A 99 4.81 -0.83 21.16
CA PRO A 99 5.52 -0.73 19.90
C PRO A 99 6.99 -1.12 20.04
N HIS A 100 7.54 -1.69 18.95
CA HIS A 100 8.96 -2.05 18.86
C HIS A 100 9.77 -0.85 18.38
N TRP A 101 10.21 0.00 19.33
CA TRP A 101 10.93 1.25 19.04
C TRP A 101 12.22 1.05 18.22
N GLU A 102 12.90 -0.07 18.44
CA GLU A 102 14.13 -0.44 17.71
C GLU A 102 13.89 -0.64 16.21
N ALA A 103 12.68 -1.03 15.86
CA ALA A 103 12.31 -1.34 14.49
C ALA A 103 11.71 -0.13 13.70
N LEU A 104 11.59 1.06 14.32
CA LEU A 104 11.02 2.24 13.65
C LEU A 104 11.77 2.65 12.37
N LEU A 105 13.08 2.46 12.34
CA LEU A 105 13.88 2.72 11.12
C LEU A 105 13.46 1.83 9.95
N LEU A 106 12.95 0.63 10.21
CA LEU A 106 12.46 -0.27 9.17
C LEU A 106 11.22 0.28 8.46
N ILE A 107 10.47 1.23 9.07
CA ILE A 107 9.33 1.87 8.43
C ILE A 107 9.75 2.59 7.14
N PHE A 108 10.91 3.25 7.12
CA PHE A 108 11.43 3.88 5.91
C PHE A 108 11.73 2.85 4.81
N LEU A 109 12.28 1.71 5.19
CA LEU A 109 12.55 0.61 4.25
C LEU A 109 11.23 0.02 3.70
N LEU A 110 10.22 -0.13 4.55
CA LEU A 110 8.88 -0.59 4.15
C LEU A 110 8.19 0.40 3.21
N LEU A 111 8.31 1.70 3.46
CA LEU A 111 7.77 2.73 2.57
C LEU A 111 8.46 2.70 1.21
N LEU A 112 9.78 2.56 1.19
CA LEU A 112 10.52 2.42 -0.06
C LEU A 112 10.08 1.16 -0.81
N TRP A 113 9.95 0.04 -0.13
CA TRP A 113 9.49 -1.22 -0.70
C TRP A 113 8.09 -1.10 -1.33
N LEU A 114 7.11 -0.61 -0.56
CA LEU A 114 5.74 -0.38 -1.05
C LEU A 114 5.68 0.67 -2.17
N GLY A 115 6.49 1.72 -2.07
CA GLY A 115 6.61 2.75 -3.11
C GLY A 115 7.14 2.19 -4.42
N CYS A 116 8.20 1.38 -4.38
CA CYS A 116 8.73 0.67 -5.55
C CYS A 116 7.69 -0.28 -6.16
N MET A 117 7.00 -1.06 -5.32
CA MET A 117 5.96 -1.96 -5.77
C MET A 117 4.80 -1.21 -6.44
N GLY A 118 4.28 -0.15 -5.80
CA GLY A 118 3.20 0.67 -6.35
C GLY A 118 3.61 1.40 -7.63
N MET A 119 4.83 1.92 -7.69
CA MET A 119 5.40 2.55 -8.90
C MET A 119 5.51 1.55 -10.05
N GLY A 120 6.08 0.38 -9.81
CA GLY A 120 6.26 -0.64 -10.83
C GLY A 120 4.93 -1.12 -11.43
N VAL A 121 3.94 -1.47 -10.58
CA VAL A 121 2.59 -1.84 -11.04
C VAL A 121 1.94 -0.68 -11.77
N GLY A 122 2.02 0.55 -11.24
CA GLY A 122 1.45 1.74 -11.85
C GLY A 122 2.00 2.01 -13.26
N ILE A 123 3.31 1.88 -13.47
CA ILE A 123 3.95 2.05 -14.78
C ILE A 123 3.49 0.96 -15.76
N LEU A 124 3.43 -0.31 -15.34
CA LEU A 124 2.93 -1.40 -16.18
C LEU A 124 1.49 -1.13 -16.64
N ILE A 125 0.63 -0.75 -15.73
CA ILE A 125 -0.77 -0.41 -16.04
C ILE A 125 -0.82 0.84 -16.94
N SER A 126 0.00 1.86 -16.68
CA SER A 126 0.04 3.08 -17.47
C SER A 126 0.36 2.82 -18.94
N SER A 127 1.24 1.87 -19.23
CA SER A 127 1.57 1.48 -20.60
C SER A 127 0.39 0.88 -21.35
N VAL A 128 -0.45 0.10 -20.66
CA VAL A 128 -1.65 -0.52 -21.24
C VAL A 128 -2.78 0.50 -21.36
N THR A 129 -2.97 1.37 -20.37
CA THR A 129 -4.01 2.42 -20.38
C THR A 129 -3.75 3.49 -21.43
N THR A 130 -2.50 3.67 -21.86
CA THR A 130 -2.18 4.56 -22.99
C THR A 130 -2.85 4.10 -24.27
N LYS A 131 -2.98 2.79 -24.50
CA LYS A 131 -3.65 2.22 -25.66
C LYS A 131 -5.18 2.10 -25.47
N TYR A 132 -5.61 1.76 -24.25
CA TYR A 132 -7.01 1.52 -23.89
C TYR A 132 -7.43 2.41 -22.72
N ARG A 133 -8.02 3.55 -23.05
CA ARG A 133 -8.34 4.61 -22.07
C ARG A 133 -9.36 4.16 -21.01
N ASP A 134 -10.27 3.27 -21.36
CA ASP A 134 -11.31 2.76 -20.46
C ASP A 134 -10.76 1.87 -19.33
N LEU A 135 -9.57 1.31 -19.51
CA LEU A 135 -8.93 0.53 -18.46
C LEU A 135 -8.60 1.35 -17.20
N SER A 136 -8.46 2.67 -17.30
CA SER A 136 -8.23 3.52 -16.14
C SER A 136 -9.37 3.46 -15.10
N VAL A 137 -10.61 3.31 -15.55
CA VAL A 137 -11.79 3.13 -14.68
C VAL A 137 -11.75 1.74 -14.03
N MET A 138 -11.38 0.71 -14.79
CA MET A 138 -11.27 -0.65 -14.27
C MET A 138 -10.17 -0.79 -13.21
N VAL A 139 -9.10 0.01 -13.30
CA VAL A 139 -8.03 0.03 -12.28
C VAL A 139 -8.58 0.43 -10.91
N GLY A 140 -9.43 1.46 -10.85
CA GLY A 140 -10.06 1.88 -9.59
C GLY A 140 -10.90 0.76 -8.96
N PHE A 141 -11.69 0.07 -9.76
CA PHE A 141 -12.45 -1.10 -9.30
C PHE A 141 -11.53 -2.25 -8.86
N GLY A 142 -10.52 -2.56 -9.66
CA GLY A 142 -9.51 -3.58 -9.33
C GLY A 142 -8.78 -3.29 -8.01
N MET A 143 -8.44 -2.01 -7.76
CA MET A 143 -7.83 -1.58 -6.50
C MET A 143 -8.74 -1.80 -5.29
N SER A 144 -10.05 -1.54 -5.45
CA SER A 144 -11.01 -1.79 -4.39
C SER A 144 -11.13 -3.29 -4.07
N LEU A 145 -11.16 -4.14 -5.09
CA LEU A 145 -11.14 -5.60 -4.89
C LEU A 145 -9.84 -6.08 -4.26
N TRP A 146 -8.70 -5.54 -4.68
CA TRP A 146 -7.39 -5.90 -4.12
C TRP A 146 -7.26 -5.51 -2.65
N MET A 147 -7.89 -4.41 -2.24
CA MET A 147 -7.98 -4.00 -0.83
C MET A 147 -8.64 -5.07 0.04
N TYR A 148 -9.75 -5.65 -0.42
CA TYR A 148 -10.44 -6.73 0.31
C TYR A 148 -9.64 -8.04 0.30
N GLY A 149 -8.85 -8.29 -0.72
CA GLY A 149 -7.90 -9.40 -0.80
C GLY A 149 -6.62 -9.21 0.03
N THR A 150 -6.45 -8.05 0.66
CA THR A 150 -5.32 -7.73 1.55
C THR A 150 -5.84 -7.64 2.99
N PRO A 151 -5.11 -8.08 4.02
CA PRO A 151 -5.55 -8.04 5.41
C PRO A 151 -5.51 -6.61 5.98
N VAL A 152 -6.23 -5.66 5.32
CA VAL A 152 -6.33 -4.26 5.75
C VAL A 152 -7.30 -4.13 6.91
N VAL A 153 -8.47 -4.80 6.81
CA VAL A 153 -9.61 -4.65 7.72
C VAL A 153 -9.73 -5.81 8.70
N TYR A 154 -9.03 -6.91 8.45
CA TYR A 154 -9.09 -8.11 9.28
C TYR A 154 -7.67 -8.62 9.60
N PRO A 155 -7.42 -9.19 10.79
CA PRO A 155 -6.15 -9.80 11.10
C PRO A 155 -6.05 -11.20 10.48
N MET A 156 -4.83 -11.65 10.23
CA MET A 156 -4.54 -12.98 9.67
C MET A 156 -4.92 -14.14 10.60
N SER A 157 -5.05 -13.88 11.89
CA SER A 157 -5.39 -14.89 12.92
C SER A 157 -6.81 -15.43 12.78
N ILE A 158 -7.76 -14.61 12.30
CA ILE A 158 -9.17 -15.00 12.15
C ILE A 158 -9.39 -15.92 10.94
N LEU A 159 -8.47 -15.92 9.98
CA LEU A 159 -8.62 -16.71 8.77
C LEU A 159 -8.48 -18.21 9.06
N PRO A 160 -9.48 -19.04 8.67
CA PRO A 160 -9.39 -20.48 8.81
C PRO A 160 -8.18 -21.01 8.03
N GLU A 161 -7.52 -22.01 8.55
CA GLU A 161 -6.44 -22.69 7.84
C GLU A 161 -6.99 -23.37 6.58
N GLY A 162 -6.66 -22.81 5.42
CA GLY A 162 -7.20 -23.28 4.15
C GLY A 162 -6.62 -22.55 2.96
N ILE A 163 -7.25 -22.74 1.80
CA ILE A 163 -6.84 -22.13 0.51
C ILE A 163 -6.89 -20.60 0.60
N LEU A 164 -7.89 -20.02 1.28
CA LEU A 164 -8.02 -18.56 1.43
C LEU A 164 -6.82 -17.94 2.14
N LYS A 165 -6.36 -18.53 3.25
CA LYS A 165 -5.17 -18.06 3.97
C LYS A 165 -3.93 -18.11 3.09
N LYS A 166 -3.77 -19.16 2.28
CA LYS A 166 -2.65 -19.26 1.33
C LYS A 166 -2.70 -18.19 0.24
N ILE A 167 -3.88 -17.93 -0.31
CA ILE A 167 -4.05 -16.87 -1.34
C ILE A 167 -3.69 -15.50 -0.77
N ILE A 168 -4.14 -15.18 0.45
CA ILE A 168 -3.84 -13.91 1.11
C ILE A 168 -2.36 -13.80 1.46
N LEU A 169 -1.71 -14.90 1.87
CA LEU A 169 -0.27 -14.94 2.11
C LEU A 169 0.56 -14.75 0.84
N LEU A 170 0.05 -15.21 -0.32
CA LEU A 170 0.69 -14.99 -1.61
C LEU A 170 0.48 -13.56 -2.15
N ASN A 171 -0.43 -12.78 -1.56
CA ASN A 171 -0.62 -11.39 -1.95
C ASN A 171 0.61 -10.57 -1.56
N PRO A 172 1.26 -9.89 -2.53
CA PRO A 172 2.53 -9.20 -2.28
C PRO A 172 2.42 -8.02 -1.29
N VAL A 173 1.23 -7.43 -1.11
CA VAL A 173 1.02 -6.32 -0.16
C VAL A 173 0.89 -6.82 1.28
N THR A 174 0.58 -8.11 1.49
CA THR A 174 0.36 -8.67 2.83
C THR A 174 1.61 -8.59 3.70
N ALA A 175 2.79 -8.94 3.17
CA ALA A 175 4.01 -8.95 3.95
C ALA A 175 4.39 -7.58 4.51
N PRO A 176 4.50 -6.50 3.69
CA PRO A 176 4.78 -5.17 4.22
C PRO A 176 3.69 -4.65 5.19
N MET A 177 2.43 -5.04 4.99
CA MET A 177 1.32 -4.68 5.86
C MET A 177 1.47 -5.28 7.27
N GLU A 178 1.72 -6.58 7.34
CA GLU A 178 1.92 -7.29 8.60
C GLU A 178 3.21 -6.85 9.31
N MET A 179 4.29 -6.59 8.56
CA MET A 179 5.52 -6.03 9.13
C MET A 179 5.29 -4.64 9.74
N PHE A 180 4.52 -3.79 9.06
CA PHE A 180 4.19 -2.46 9.57
C PHE A 180 3.39 -2.53 10.88
N ARG A 181 2.40 -3.44 10.95
CA ARG A 181 1.64 -3.67 12.18
C ARG A 181 2.52 -4.20 13.30
N TYR A 182 3.39 -5.15 13.00
CA TYR A 182 4.32 -5.70 14.00
C TYR A 182 5.19 -4.59 14.62
N ILE A 183 5.71 -3.68 13.81
CA ILE A 183 6.55 -2.58 14.29
C ILE A 183 5.76 -1.61 15.17
N LEU A 184 4.56 -1.20 14.73
CA LEU A 184 3.78 -0.17 15.41
C LEU A 184 2.93 -0.68 16.55
N LEU A 185 2.35 -1.87 16.42
CA LEU A 185 1.34 -2.38 17.35
C LEU A 185 1.88 -3.51 18.24
N GLY A 186 3.06 -4.05 17.90
CA GLY A 186 3.67 -5.19 18.60
C GLY A 186 3.09 -6.54 18.21
N GLU A 187 2.06 -6.56 17.35
CA GLU A 187 1.40 -7.80 16.90
C GLU A 187 1.34 -7.87 15.37
N GLY A 188 1.77 -8.98 14.80
CA GLY A 188 1.77 -9.26 13.37
C GLY A 188 2.30 -10.67 13.09
N ASN A 189 1.76 -11.31 12.07
CA ASN A 189 2.17 -12.66 11.68
C ASN A 189 3.18 -12.57 10.52
N ILE A 190 4.46 -12.46 10.86
CA ILE A 190 5.54 -12.35 9.88
C ILE A 190 5.96 -13.75 9.43
N LEU A 191 5.52 -14.15 8.24
CA LEU A 191 5.93 -15.40 7.60
C LEU A 191 7.06 -15.12 6.58
N PRO A 192 8.22 -15.79 6.67
CA PRO A 192 9.33 -15.56 5.74
C PRO A 192 8.96 -15.86 4.29
N VAL A 193 8.03 -16.78 4.05
CA VAL A 193 7.54 -17.10 2.71
C VAL A 193 6.81 -15.90 2.08
N SER A 194 5.95 -15.19 2.83
CA SER A 194 5.23 -14.03 2.32
C SER A 194 6.18 -12.86 2.00
N ILE A 195 7.25 -12.69 2.78
CA ILE A 195 8.30 -11.69 2.50
C ILE A 195 9.00 -12.04 1.19
N GLY A 196 9.40 -13.29 1.00
CA GLY A 196 10.06 -13.75 -0.22
C GLY A 196 9.21 -13.54 -1.47
N VAL A 197 7.93 -13.90 -1.41
CA VAL A 197 6.97 -13.70 -2.52
C VAL A 197 6.80 -12.20 -2.83
N SER A 198 6.63 -11.37 -1.81
CA SER A 198 6.45 -9.93 -1.97
C SER A 198 7.69 -9.24 -2.55
N LEU A 199 8.90 -9.61 -2.09
CA LEU A 199 10.16 -9.09 -2.65
C LEU A 199 10.35 -9.52 -4.11
N LEU A 200 10.13 -10.80 -4.40
CA LEU A 200 10.23 -11.33 -5.77
C LEU A 200 9.24 -10.61 -6.70
N PHE A 201 7.99 -10.44 -6.26
CA PHE A 201 6.99 -9.70 -7.01
C PHE A 201 7.42 -8.25 -7.26
N THR A 202 7.93 -7.57 -6.23
CA THR A 202 8.40 -6.18 -6.36
C THR A 202 9.52 -6.06 -7.38
N ILE A 203 10.50 -6.96 -7.34
CA ILE A 203 11.62 -6.98 -8.29
C ILE A 203 11.11 -7.22 -9.71
N LEU A 204 10.26 -8.23 -9.92
CA LEU A 204 9.70 -8.56 -11.23
C LEU A 204 8.89 -7.40 -11.83
N VAL A 205 8.05 -6.77 -11.02
CA VAL A 205 7.20 -5.66 -11.46
C VAL A 205 8.02 -4.40 -11.74
N MET A 206 9.07 -4.12 -10.94
CA MET A 206 9.98 -3.01 -11.19
C MET A 206 10.80 -3.21 -12.47
N LEU A 207 11.38 -4.39 -12.66
CA LEU A 207 12.13 -4.71 -13.89
C LEU A 207 11.21 -4.65 -15.11
N GLY A 208 10.04 -5.29 -15.03
CA GLY A 208 9.03 -5.23 -16.09
C GLY A 208 8.57 -3.80 -16.38
N GLY A 209 8.32 -3.01 -15.34
CA GLY A 209 7.95 -1.60 -15.46
C GLY A 209 9.01 -0.77 -16.19
N ILE A 210 10.28 -0.91 -15.84
CA ILE A 210 11.40 -0.20 -16.48
C ILE A 210 11.53 -0.61 -17.97
N VAL A 211 11.45 -1.91 -18.25
CA VAL A 211 11.54 -2.42 -19.64
C VAL A 211 10.40 -1.87 -20.51
N VAL A 212 9.18 -1.95 -20.00
CA VAL A 212 7.99 -1.45 -20.71
C VAL A 212 8.04 0.07 -20.85
N PHE A 213 8.48 0.79 -19.80
CA PHE A 213 8.67 2.23 -19.82
C PHE A 213 9.63 2.66 -20.95
N ASN A 214 10.80 2.03 -21.03
CA ASN A 214 11.79 2.29 -22.07
C ASN A 214 11.26 1.97 -23.49
N LYS A 215 10.44 0.91 -23.63
CA LYS A 215 9.84 0.54 -24.92
C LYS A 215 8.80 1.56 -25.38
N VAL A 216 7.92 1.98 -24.49
CA VAL A 216 6.90 3.01 -24.76
C VAL A 216 7.57 4.34 -25.09
N GLU A 217 8.63 4.69 -24.38
CA GLU A 217 9.42 5.90 -24.62
C GLU A 217 9.96 5.97 -26.07
N ARG A 218 10.53 4.88 -26.57
CA ARG A 218 11.05 4.81 -27.96
C ARG A 218 9.93 4.98 -28.99
N THR A 219 8.79 4.32 -28.78
CA THR A 219 7.65 4.40 -29.71
C THR A 219 7.06 5.80 -29.80
N PHE A 220 7.07 6.59 -28.70
CA PHE A 220 6.64 7.99 -28.72
C PHE A 220 7.62 8.90 -29.48
N MET A 221 8.91 8.56 -29.55
CA MET A 221 9.92 9.32 -30.29
C MET A 221 9.84 9.08 -31.81
N ASP A 222 9.38 7.89 -32.21
CA ASP A 222 9.25 7.54 -33.62
C ASP A 222 7.97 8.11 -34.27
N THR A 223 7.03 8.65 -33.48
CA THR A 223 5.73 9.18 -33.95
C THR A 223 5.63 10.70 -33.93
N VAL A 224 6.68 11.41 -33.51
CA VAL A 224 6.83 12.88 -33.55
C VAL A 224 7.91 13.26 -34.54
#